data_e68d564c269d793e4259fe51f129821d
#
_entry.id   e68d564c269d793e4259fe51f129821d
#
_cell.length_a   1.000
_cell.length_b   1.000
_cell.length_c   1.000
_cell.angle_alpha   90.00
_cell.angle_beta   90.00
_cell.angle_gamma   90.00
#
_symmetry.space_group_name_H-M   'P 1'
#
loop_
_entity.id
_entity.type
_entity.pdbx_description
1 polymer ?
#
loop_
_entity_poly.entity_id
_entity_poly.type
_entity_poly.pdbx_seq_one_letter_code
_entity_poly.pdbx_strand_id
1 'polypeptide(L)'
;MRFRSFILCLCPFIMGYGNIQVSPLAFDDIYVKGELLKRLEYNFMRLEEEKYQPHKVFLTMQQSGDWPGDTEGRTILGLVMDAQATHRTPRYLKDIMTLLPEHLNENGYMGPVFPDFMHEQQLAGNGWLLRGLCEYYLWTQEEWVLDIIRNIADNLFLKGKGCYARYPINPKERKRNIGAESGNISQTINGWKLSSDIGCVFIGMDGLIQAYEILKQASLVPVIDEMVNRFLQVDLLEIKAQTHASLTACRGLIRYADISGNQRYVNEAEKRFHLYMEYGMTENYENYNWFGRYDTWTEPCAIVDSYMLAVQLWQHTLNPDYLELAEKIYYNALCRTQRRNGGFGCDNCPGLAIKTPYLNVHTPEAHWCCTMRGGEGLSRVAEYTAFVDNGKIYIPFFRNAEFKYVSGFRSITFVESTDYPWGGKVKFLVKGNSLGKLTLCFPAYSWMKRIRMSINGKEIACNQQGRYLQLNTRLKAQDEIELHFVLETVCQRPVNRQNTRPDEMLLFYGPLQLCSDSDSHILLQNDTKLAPQSDGYFYSDDSDVHLKSIYHLMNPHIWESGKTPFQILFSKKKIRQE
;
A
#
# COMPACT_ATOMS: atom_id res chain seq x y z
N MET A 1 -28.25 -28.03 14.90
CA MET A 1 -29.19 -26.93 15.07
C MET A 1 -28.43 -25.78 15.73
N ARG A 2 -27.92 -24.84 14.96
CA ARG A 2 -27.22 -23.64 15.47
C ARG A 2 -28.20 -22.50 15.43
N PHE A 3 -28.53 -21.96 16.57
CA PHE A 3 -29.31 -20.73 16.73
C PHE A 3 -28.51 -19.56 16.13
N ARG A 4 -29.04 -18.96 15.06
CA ARG A 4 -28.60 -17.66 14.57
C ARG A 4 -29.26 -16.60 15.44
N SER A 5 -28.50 -16.00 16.34
CA SER A 5 -28.91 -14.77 17.02
C SER A 5 -28.97 -13.66 15.96
N PHE A 6 -30.18 -13.17 15.70
CA PHE A 6 -30.40 -11.93 14.99
C PHE A 6 -29.97 -10.78 15.92
N ILE A 7 -28.74 -10.33 15.76
CA ILE A 7 -28.37 -9.00 16.28
C ILE A 7 -28.84 -8.00 15.24
N LEU A 8 -29.87 -7.22 15.60
CA LEU A 8 -30.20 -5.97 14.93
C LEU A 8 -28.90 -5.13 14.89
N CYS A 9 -28.33 -5.00 13.72
CA CYS A 9 -27.34 -3.98 13.46
C CYS A 9 -28.06 -2.61 13.60
N LEU A 10 -28.05 -2.08 14.80
CA LEU A 10 -28.26 -0.65 15.02
C LEU A 10 -27.13 0.05 14.27
N CYS A 11 -27.47 0.71 13.18
CA CYS A 11 -26.60 1.65 12.51
C CYS A 11 -25.87 2.47 13.58
N PRO A 12 -24.54 2.45 13.66
CA PRO A 12 -23.87 3.39 14.54
C PRO A 12 -24.25 4.79 14.05
N PHE A 13 -24.70 5.61 14.97
CA PHE A 13 -24.86 7.04 14.78
C PHE A 13 -23.66 7.56 14.00
N ILE A 14 -23.92 8.12 12.83
CA ILE A 14 -22.96 8.90 12.05
C ILE A 14 -22.66 10.15 12.92
N MET A 15 -21.72 10.03 13.84
CA MET A 15 -21.00 11.20 14.30
C MET A 15 -20.19 11.69 13.10
N GLY A 16 -20.27 12.98 12.81
CA GLY A 16 -19.65 13.61 11.67
C GLY A 16 -18.18 13.24 11.52
N TYR A 17 -17.92 12.18 10.76
CA TYR A 17 -16.59 11.83 10.29
C TYR A 17 -16.11 12.94 9.36
N GLY A 18 -14.85 13.33 9.51
CA GLY A 18 -14.22 14.30 8.62
C GLY A 18 -14.44 13.91 7.17
N ASN A 19 -14.40 14.86 6.27
CA ASN A 19 -14.84 14.90 4.86
C ASN A 19 -14.45 13.70 3.97
N ILE A 20 -14.43 12.47 4.49
CA ILE A 20 -14.29 11.26 3.66
C ILE A 20 -15.52 11.17 2.74
N GLN A 21 -15.28 11.10 1.45
CA GLN A 21 -16.35 11.16 0.47
C GLN A 21 -16.86 9.78 0.05
N VAL A 22 -15.99 8.77 0.12
CA VAL A 22 -16.31 7.40 -0.26
C VAL A 22 -15.64 6.40 0.68
N SER A 23 -16.33 5.30 0.99
CA SER A 23 -15.81 4.22 1.85
C SER A 23 -15.75 2.91 1.09
N PRO A 24 -14.74 2.03 1.32
CA PRO A 24 -14.69 0.73 0.70
C PRO A 24 -15.83 -0.16 1.18
N LEU A 25 -16.18 -1.17 0.39
CA LEU A 25 -17.05 -2.27 0.85
C LEU A 25 -16.30 -3.11 1.90
N ALA A 26 -17.07 -3.81 2.74
CA ALA A 26 -16.49 -4.76 3.69
C ALA A 26 -15.87 -5.97 2.95
N PHE A 27 -14.85 -6.59 3.54
CA PHE A 27 -14.24 -7.81 2.98
C PHE A 27 -15.25 -8.92 2.73
N ASP A 28 -16.24 -9.08 3.60
CA ASP A 28 -17.28 -10.10 3.47
C ASP A 28 -18.14 -9.95 2.20
N ASP A 29 -18.14 -8.77 1.61
CA ASP A 29 -18.87 -8.46 0.39
C ASP A 29 -17.97 -8.48 -0.87
N ILE A 30 -16.69 -8.85 -0.76
CA ILE A 30 -15.72 -8.84 -1.86
C ILE A 30 -15.05 -10.21 -2.00
N TYR A 31 -15.02 -10.74 -3.22
CA TYR A 31 -14.36 -12.00 -3.59
C TYR A 31 -13.47 -11.77 -4.80
N VAL A 32 -12.20 -11.52 -4.58
CA VAL A 32 -11.23 -11.35 -5.67
C VAL A 32 -10.91 -12.68 -6.33
N LYS A 33 -10.51 -12.62 -7.61
CA LYS A 33 -10.25 -13.78 -8.47
C LYS A 33 -8.96 -13.58 -9.27
N GLY A 34 -8.53 -14.63 -9.97
CA GLY A 34 -7.41 -14.56 -10.90
C GLY A 34 -6.08 -14.24 -10.24
N GLU A 35 -5.33 -13.32 -10.84
CA GLU A 35 -3.95 -13.03 -10.42
C GLU A 35 -3.86 -12.42 -9.01
N LEU A 36 -4.77 -11.53 -8.63
CA LEU A 36 -4.75 -10.94 -7.30
C LEU A 36 -4.99 -11.99 -6.20
N LEU A 37 -5.99 -12.87 -6.40
CA LEU A 37 -6.22 -13.97 -5.45
C LEU A 37 -4.99 -14.87 -5.33
N LYS A 38 -4.36 -15.21 -6.46
CA LYS A 38 -3.15 -16.03 -6.48
C LYS A 38 -1.99 -15.38 -5.71
N ARG A 39 -1.81 -14.06 -5.85
CA ARG A 39 -0.79 -13.29 -5.10
C ARG A 39 -1.05 -13.30 -3.60
N LEU A 40 -2.30 -13.12 -3.20
CA LEU A 40 -2.74 -13.20 -1.80
C LEU A 40 -2.49 -14.59 -1.23
N GLU A 41 -2.93 -15.65 -1.94
CA GLU A 41 -2.73 -17.03 -1.48
C GLU A 41 -1.25 -17.39 -1.32
N TYR A 42 -0.37 -16.93 -2.22
CA TYR A 42 1.07 -17.15 -2.10
C TYR A 42 1.66 -16.42 -0.90
N ASN A 43 1.25 -15.18 -0.63
CA ASN A 43 1.71 -14.48 0.56
C ASN A 43 1.17 -15.16 1.83
N PHE A 44 -0.10 -15.52 1.85
CA PHE A 44 -0.70 -16.21 2.98
C PHE A 44 -0.02 -17.56 3.27
N MET A 45 0.25 -18.37 2.24
CA MET A 45 1.02 -19.62 2.40
C MET A 45 2.43 -19.33 2.95
N ARG A 46 3.07 -18.24 2.48
CA ARG A 46 4.39 -17.84 2.97
C ARG A 46 4.37 -17.47 4.46
N LEU A 47 3.33 -16.78 4.94
CA LEU A 47 3.14 -16.44 6.35
C LEU A 47 2.75 -17.66 7.22
N GLU A 48 2.48 -18.81 6.61
CA GLU A 48 2.20 -20.08 7.30
C GLU A 48 3.37 -21.07 7.21
N GLU A 49 4.54 -20.65 6.72
CA GLU A 49 5.75 -21.46 6.71
C GLU A 49 6.51 -21.42 8.05
N GLU A 50 7.58 -22.20 8.12
CA GLU A 50 8.35 -22.43 9.35
C GLU A 50 8.79 -21.14 10.06
N LYS A 51 9.15 -20.10 9.31
CA LYS A 51 9.64 -18.81 9.87
C LYS A 51 8.58 -18.07 10.69
N TYR A 52 7.31 -18.30 10.40
CA TYR A 52 6.16 -17.63 11.03
C TYR A 52 5.40 -18.53 11.99
N GLN A 53 5.96 -19.69 12.35
CA GLN A 53 5.42 -20.52 13.43
C GLN A 53 5.38 -19.73 14.74
N PRO A 54 4.39 -19.92 15.60
CA PRO A 54 4.15 -19.09 16.78
C PRO A 54 5.41 -18.85 17.63
N HIS A 55 6.14 -19.91 17.99
CA HIS A 55 7.36 -19.81 18.77
C HIS A 55 8.53 -19.12 18.03
N LYS A 56 8.52 -19.07 16.69
CA LYS A 56 9.59 -18.44 15.89
C LYS A 56 9.34 -16.95 15.66
N VAL A 57 8.09 -16.54 15.60
CA VAL A 57 7.73 -15.11 15.50
C VAL A 57 8.34 -14.35 16.67
N PHE A 58 8.18 -14.86 17.90
CA PHE A 58 8.72 -14.24 19.11
C PHE A 58 10.24 -14.40 19.26
N LEU A 59 10.86 -15.45 18.71
CA LEU A 59 12.31 -15.62 18.70
C LEU A 59 13.03 -14.67 17.75
N THR A 60 12.39 -14.27 16.66
CA THR A 60 12.97 -13.32 15.70
C THR A 60 13.26 -11.98 16.36
N MET A 61 12.50 -11.56 17.36
CA MET A 61 12.77 -10.39 18.18
C MET A 61 14.10 -10.43 18.90
N GLN A 62 14.44 -11.60 19.48
CA GLN A 62 15.72 -11.76 20.18
C GLN A 62 16.92 -11.63 19.24
N GLN A 63 16.72 -11.92 17.95
CA GLN A 63 17.74 -11.79 16.91
C GLN A 63 17.82 -10.38 16.32
N SER A 64 16.68 -9.69 16.18
CA SER A 64 16.62 -8.30 15.69
C SER A 64 16.93 -7.25 16.76
N GLY A 65 16.96 -7.64 18.01
CA GLY A 65 17.45 -6.95 19.20
C GLY A 65 16.73 -5.66 19.60
N ASP A 66 16.35 -4.82 18.66
CA ASP A 66 16.00 -3.43 18.96
C ASP A 66 14.61 -2.99 18.49
N TRP A 67 13.80 -3.86 17.86
CA TRP A 67 12.46 -3.56 17.34
C TRP A 67 11.36 -4.40 18.01
N PRO A 68 11.16 -4.30 19.34
CA PRO A 68 10.17 -5.12 20.05
C PRO A 68 8.76 -4.83 19.57
N GLY A 69 8.03 -5.88 19.18
CA GLY A 69 6.65 -5.79 18.68
C GLY A 69 6.53 -5.58 17.16
N ASP A 70 7.64 -5.34 16.44
CA ASP A 70 7.61 -5.09 14.99
C ASP A 70 7.21 -6.35 14.20
N THR A 71 7.96 -7.43 14.36
CA THR A 71 7.72 -8.69 13.63
C THR A 71 6.39 -9.32 14.04
N GLU A 72 6.09 -9.32 15.33
CA GLU A 72 4.86 -9.86 15.89
C GLU A 72 3.64 -9.10 15.38
N GLY A 73 3.67 -7.79 15.51
CA GLY A 73 2.58 -6.92 15.08
C GLY A 73 2.31 -7.03 13.58
N ARG A 74 3.37 -7.03 12.77
CA ARG A 74 3.23 -7.19 11.31
C ARG A 74 2.78 -8.59 10.93
N THR A 75 3.19 -9.64 11.66
CA THR A 75 2.74 -11.02 11.39
C THR A 75 1.25 -11.16 11.70
N ILE A 76 0.80 -10.66 12.85
CA ILE A 76 -0.62 -10.63 13.20
C ILE A 76 -1.40 -9.85 12.13
N LEU A 77 -0.94 -8.65 11.77
CA LEU A 77 -1.56 -7.80 10.76
C LEU A 77 -1.68 -8.50 9.41
N GLY A 78 -0.58 -9.09 8.90
CA GLY A 78 -0.56 -9.80 7.62
C GLY A 78 -1.52 -10.99 7.60
N LEU A 79 -1.49 -11.83 8.65
CA LEU A 79 -2.38 -12.99 8.77
C LEU A 79 -3.86 -12.59 8.87
N VAL A 80 -4.18 -11.55 9.62
CA VAL A 80 -5.56 -11.02 9.74
C VAL A 80 -6.07 -10.51 8.40
N MET A 81 -5.24 -9.72 7.71
CA MET A 81 -5.62 -9.09 6.45
C MET A 81 -5.77 -10.13 5.33
N ASP A 82 -4.80 -11.04 5.18
CA ASP A 82 -4.87 -12.13 4.19
C ASP A 82 -6.05 -13.06 4.44
N ALA A 83 -6.37 -13.35 5.73
CA ALA A 83 -7.52 -14.17 6.10
C ALA A 83 -8.84 -13.52 5.65
N GLN A 84 -9.01 -12.23 5.87
CA GLN A 84 -10.20 -11.49 5.43
C GLN A 84 -10.29 -11.42 3.90
N ALA A 85 -9.19 -11.07 3.21
CA ALA A 85 -9.17 -10.93 1.76
C ALA A 85 -9.37 -12.25 1.00
N THR A 86 -8.95 -13.39 1.59
CA THR A 86 -9.09 -14.73 0.97
C THR A 86 -10.24 -15.54 1.53
N HIS A 87 -10.93 -15.05 2.57
CA HIS A 87 -11.97 -15.79 3.32
C HIS A 87 -11.48 -17.14 3.86
N ARG A 88 -10.20 -17.23 4.20
CA ARG A 88 -9.56 -18.46 4.70
C ARG A 88 -9.13 -18.29 6.16
N THR A 89 -9.27 -19.33 6.96
CA THR A 89 -8.82 -19.33 8.36
C THR A 89 -7.29 -19.44 8.41
N PRO A 90 -6.58 -18.53 9.11
CA PRO A 90 -5.14 -18.56 9.25
C PRO A 90 -4.70 -19.68 10.20
N ARG A 91 -3.65 -20.39 9.81
CA ARG A 91 -3.16 -21.57 10.54
C ARG A 91 -2.57 -21.25 11.91
N TYR A 92 -1.79 -20.18 12.02
CA TYR A 92 -0.98 -19.90 13.21
C TYR A 92 -1.48 -18.72 14.05
N LEU A 93 -2.42 -17.93 13.55
CA LEU A 93 -2.82 -16.69 14.21
C LEU A 93 -3.33 -16.92 15.63
N LYS A 94 -4.16 -17.96 15.83
CA LYS A 94 -4.71 -18.26 17.16
C LYS A 94 -3.61 -18.61 18.16
N ASP A 95 -2.62 -19.39 17.74
CA ASP A 95 -1.51 -19.82 18.61
C ASP A 95 -0.58 -18.63 18.92
N ILE A 96 -0.30 -17.77 17.92
CA ILE A 96 0.45 -16.50 18.12
C ILE A 96 -0.26 -15.63 19.16
N MET A 97 -1.57 -15.44 19.02
CA MET A 97 -2.35 -14.63 19.97
C MET A 97 -2.40 -15.25 21.37
N THR A 98 -2.42 -16.56 21.47
CA THR A 98 -2.38 -17.28 22.77
C THR A 98 -1.04 -17.10 23.48
N LEU A 99 0.07 -17.08 22.74
CA LEU A 99 1.42 -16.92 23.28
C LEU A 99 1.80 -15.45 23.56
N LEU A 100 1.18 -14.51 22.88
CA LEU A 100 1.54 -13.09 22.98
C LEU A 100 1.63 -12.56 24.42
N PRO A 101 0.69 -12.84 25.35
CA PRO A 101 0.78 -12.36 26.74
C PRO A 101 2.04 -12.79 27.47
N GLU A 102 2.61 -13.96 27.16
CA GLU A 102 3.83 -14.49 27.81
C GLU A 102 5.10 -13.72 27.38
N HIS A 103 5.01 -12.96 26.28
CA HIS A 103 6.12 -12.18 25.71
C HIS A 103 6.03 -10.68 26.01
N LEU A 104 4.98 -10.24 26.70
CA LEU A 104 4.85 -8.85 27.17
C LEU A 104 5.63 -8.67 28.48
N ASN A 105 6.20 -7.47 28.68
CA ASN A 105 6.82 -7.12 29.95
C ASN A 105 5.78 -6.85 31.05
N GLU A 106 6.25 -6.56 32.25
CA GLU A 106 5.39 -6.29 33.42
C GLU A 106 4.45 -5.08 33.26
N ASN A 107 4.70 -4.21 32.28
CA ASN A 107 3.83 -3.07 31.92
C ASN A 107 2.89 -3.37 30.75
N GLY A 108 2.90 -4.60 30.20
CA GLY A 108 1.99 -5.07 29.17
C GLY A 108 2.31 -4.60 27.75
N TYR A 109 3.58 -4.30 27.46
CA TYR A 109 4.07 -4.02 26.09
C TYR A 109 5.35 -4.81 25.79
N MET A 110 5.78 -4.83 24.54
CA MET A 110 6.95 -5.61 24.13
C MET A 110 8.28 -4.87 24.35
N GLY A 111 9.29 -5.62 24.78
CA GLY A 111 10.66 -5.15 25.01
C GLY A 111 10.92 -4.67 26.44
N PRO A 112 12.15 -4.22 26.73
CA PRO A 112 12.54 -3.79 28.07
C PRO A 112 11.83 -2.50 28.51
N VAL A 113 11.70 -2.32 29.82
CA VAL A 113 11.26 -1.04 30.39
C VAL A 113 12.47 -0.11 30.50
N PHE A 114 12.41 1.05 29.85
CA PHE A 114 13.43 2.09 29.92
C PHE A 114 12.95 3.24 30.82
N PRO A 115 13.57 3.42 32.03
CA PRO A 115 13.12 4.48 32.96
C PRO A 115 13.60 5.87 32.55
N ASP A 116 14.75 5.97 31.87
CA ASP A 116 15.48 7.23 31.71
C ASP A 116 15.39 7.85 30.31
N PHE A 117 14.86 7.11 29.33
CA PHE A 117 14.78 7.59 27.95
C PHE A 117 13.64 6.93 27.17
N MET A 118 13.23 7.62 26.10
CA MET A 118 12.32 7.07 25.10
C MET A 118 13.12 6.33 24.03
N HIS A 119 12.68 5.14 23.66
CA HIS A 119 13.36 4.33 22.64
C HIS A 119 12.56 4.38 21.33
N GLU A 120 13.14 5.02 20.31
CA GLU A 120 12.47 5.27 19.02
C GLU A 120 11.99 3.98 18.35
N GLN A 121 12.84 2.93 18.29
CA GLN A 121 12.52 1.65 17.69
C GLN A 121 11.48 0.85 18.48
N GLN A 122 11.48 0.95 19.81
CA GLN A 122 10.47 0.28 20.64
C GLN A 122 9.08 0.88 20.41
N LEU A 123 9.01 2.21 20.29
CA LEU A 123 7.73 2.88 19.95
C LEU A 123 7.25 2.50 18.55
N ALA A 124 8.15 2.40 17.57
CA ALA A 124 7.82 1.97 16.23
C ALA A 124 7.31 0.52 16.20
N GLY A 125 8.02 -0.40 16.85
CA GLY A 125 7.66 -1.83 16.91
C GLY A 125 6.32 -2.06 17.61
N ASN A 126 6.14 -1.46 18.81
CA ASN A 126 4.84 -1.53 19.49
C ASN A 126 3.72 -0.78 18.74
N GLY A 127 4.06 0.19 17.90
CA GLY A 127 3.11 0.80 16.97
C GLY A 127 2.58 -0.21 15.94
N TRP A 128 3.44 -1.09 15.42
CA TRP A 128 3.00 -2.20 14.55
C TRP A 128 2.21 -3.24 15.34
N LEU A 129 2.60 -3.52 16.58
CA LEU A 129 1.82 -4.43 17.43
C LEU A 129 0.40 -3.88 17.66
N LEU A 130 0.26 -2.58 17.96
CA LEU A 130 -1.05 -1.93 18.05
C LEU A 130 -1.85 -2.09 16.74
N ARG A 131 -1.22 -1.88 15.58
CA ARG A 131 -1.88 -2.07 14.29
C ARG A 131 -2.42 -3.50 14.12
N GLY A 132 -1.59 -4.49 14.39
CA GLY A 132 -1.98 -5.90 14.30
C GLY A 132 -3.13 -6.25 15.26
N LEU A 133 -3.03 -5.81 16.51
CA LEU A 133 -4.04 -6.07 17.54
C LEU A 133 -5.37 -5.35 17.25
N CYS A 134 -5.31 -4.12 16.75
CA CYS A 134 -6.50 -3.38 16.36
C CYS A 134 -7.24 -4.07 15.21
N GLU A 135 -6.54 -4.50 14.15
CA GLU A 135 -7.18 -5.22 13.03
C GLU A 135 -7.69 -6.60 13.50
N TYR A 136 -6.96 -7.29 14.38
CA TYR A 136 -7.44 -8.54 14.98
C TYR A 136 -8.74 -8.33 15.76
N TYR A 137 -8.80 -7.30 16.62
CA TYR A 137 -10.01 -6.97 17.38
C TYR A 137 -11.18 -6.61 16.47
N LEU A 138 -10.95 -5.77 15.46
CA LEU A 138 -11.99 -5.36 14.50
C LEU A 138 -12.59 -6.57 13.76
N TRP A 139 -11.78 -7.57 13.45
CA TRP A 139 -12.22 -8.78 12.77
C TRP A 139 -12.91 -9.79 13.69
N THR A 140 -12.31 -10.06 14.88
CA THR A 140 -12.75 -11.17 15.76
C THR A 140 -13.70 -10.74 16.87
N GLN A 141 -13.67 -9.47 17.27
CA GLN A 141 -14.40 -8.90 18.42
C GLN A 141 -14.02 -9.56 19.76
N GLU A 142 -12.80 -10.12 19.88
CA GLU A 142 -12.30 -10.71 21.11
C GLU A 142 -11.87 -9.64 22.11
N GLU A 143 -12.68 -9.37 23.13
CA GLU A 143 -12.51 -8.22 24.06
C GLU A 143 -11.23 -8.26 24.90
N TRP A 144 -10.67 -9.44 25.20
CA TRP A 144 -9.42 -9.55 25.98
C TRP A 144 -8.23 -8.84 25.30
N VAL A 145 -8.27 -8.68 23.98
CA VAL A 145 -7.24 -7.96 23.23
C VAL A 145 -7.23 -6.48 23.55
N LEU A 146 -8.39 -5.91 23.95
CA LEU A 146 -8.52 -4.50 24.33
C LEU A 146 -7.64 -4.14 25.54
N ASP A 147 -7.43 -5.08 26.45
CA ASP A 147 -6.57 -4.85 27.61
C ASP A 147 -5.11 -4.74 27.21
N ILE A 148 -4.65 -5.54 26.23
CA ILE A 148 -3.29 -5.41 25.68
C ILE A 148 -3.15 -4.10 24.92
N ILE A 149 -4.11 -3.75 24.06
CA ILE A 149 -4.12 -2.48 23.33
C ILE A 149 -4.05 -1.30 24.32
N ARG A 150 -4.83 -1.33 25.39
CA ARG A 150 -4.85 -0.30 26.43
C ARG A 150 -3.53 -0.21 27.16
N ASN A 151 -2.94 -1.35 27.56
CA ASN A 151 -1.66 -1.37 28.27
C ASN A 151 -0.52 -0.79 27.41
N ILE A 152 -0.45 -1.12 26.13
CA ILE A 152 0.53 -0.53 25.22
C ILE A 152 0.31 0.98 25.10
N ALA A 153 -0.93 1.41 24.90
CA ALA A 153 -1.27 2.83 24.76
C ALA A 153 -0.94 3.63 26.02
N ASP A 154 -1.29 3.11 27.22
CA ASP A 154 -1.11 3.81 28.50
C ASP A 154 0.34 3.74 29.00
N ASN A 155 0.92 2.53 29.03
CA ASN A 155 2.17 2.30 29.74
C ASN A 155 3.40 2.60 28.87
N LEU A 156 3.25 2.66 27.54
CA LEU A 156 4.36 3.01 26.64
C LEU A 156 4.14 4.41 26.02
N PHE A 157 3.01 4.64 25.33
CA PHE A 157 2.81 5.89 24.59
C PHE A 157 2.40 7.05 25.49
N LEU A 158 1.38 6.90 26.33
CA LEU A 158 0.89 7.96 27.22
C LEU A 158 1.96 8.37 28.24
N LYS A 159 2.78 7.42 28.72
CA LYS A 159 3.90 7.68 29.60
C LYS A 159 4.95 8.61 28.99
N GLY A 160 5.06 8.63 27.65
CA GLY A 160 5.92 9.52 26.89
C GLY A 160 5.43 10.96 26.72
N LYS A 161 4.27 11.31 27.30
CA LYS A 161 3.71 12.67 27.23
C LYS A 161 4.71 13.72 27.70
N GLY A 162 4.89 14.78 26.90
CA GLY A 162 5.89 15.84 27.13
C GLY A 162 7.28 15.52 26.58
N CYS A 163 7.52 14.28 26.14
CA CYS A 163 8.78 13.89 25.50
C CYS A 163 8.75 14.05 23.99
N TYR A 164 7.60 13.82 23.34
CA TYR A 164 7.51 13.86 21.87
C TYR A 164 7.83 15.24 21.31
N ALA A 165 7.44 16.32 21.99
CA ALA A 165 7.77 17.70 21.60
C ALA A 165 9.29 17.96 21.56
N ARG A 166 10.08 17.15 22.30
CA ARG A 166 11.56 17.25 22.35
C ARG A 166 12.27 16.24 21.46
N TYR A 167 11.52 15.44 20.68
CA TYR A 167 12.14 14.52 19.71
C TYR A 167 13.07 15.29 18.77
N PRO A 168 14.34 14.84 18.59
CA PRO A 168 15.36 15.58 17.83
C PRO A 168 15.03 15.60 16.32
N ILE A 169 14.72 16.77 15.81
CA ILE A 169 14.42 17.01 14.39
C ILE A 169 15.46 17.89 13.69
N ASN A 170 16.48 18.37 14.41
CA ASN A 170 17.53 19.17 13.83
C ASN A 170 18.56 18.25 13.13
N PRO A 171 18.77 18.38 11.80
CA PRO A 171 19.69 17.54 11.05
C PRO A 171 21.15 17.60 11.56
N LYS A 172 21.54 18.73 12.16
CA LYS A 172 22.90 18.94 12.68
C LYS A 172 23.19 18.16 13.96
N GLU A 173 22.14 17.78 14.69
CA GLU A 173 22.26 17.05 15.96
C GLU A 173 22.28 15.52 15.75
N ARG A 174 21.75 15.03 14.62
CA ARG A 174 21.65 13.60 14.33
C ARG A 174 22.86 13.11 13.55
N LYS A 175 23.47 12.03 14.01
CA LYS A 175 24.42 11.27 13.20
C LYS A 175 23.65 10.61 12.03
N ARG A 176 24.16 10.79 10.83
CA ARG A 176 23.63 10.16 9.62
C ARG A 176 24.45 8.91 9.33
N ASN A 177 23.79 7.80 9.02
CA ASN A 177 24.46 6.67 8.41
C ASN A 177 24.84 7.04 6.97
N ILE A 178 26.13 6.95 6.70
CA ILE A 178 26.66 6.92 5.33
C ILE A 178 26.78 5.43 5.02
N GLY A 179 25.76 4.87 4.39
CA GLY A 179 25.71 3.44 4.11
C GLY A 179 24.48 2.79 4.70
N ALA A 180 24.34 1.61 4.47
CA ALA A 180 23.17 0.89 4.14
C ALA A 180 22.60 0.04 5.26
N GLU A 181 22.78 0.34 6.53
CA GLU A 181 22.24 -0.50 7.59
C GLU A 181 21.16 0.21 8.39
N SER A 182 19.93 -0.27 8.22
CA SER A 182 18.76 0.13 8.98
C SER A 182 18.89 -0.30 10.44
N GLY A 183 18.53 0.58 11.37
CA GLY A 183 18.46 0.26 12.80
C GLY A 183 19.77 0.32 13.59
N ASN A 184 20.92 0.52 12.98
CA ASN A 184 22.23 0.28 13.60
C ASN A 184 22.83 1.44 14.40
N ILE A 185 22.15 2.56 14.55
CA ILE A 185 22.71 3.67 15.32
C ILE A 185 22.08 3.73 16.69
N SER A 186 22.93 3.74 17.70
CA SER A 186 22.55 4.13 19.03
C SER A 186 23.12 5.51 19.34
N GLN A 187 22.31 6.54 19.23
CA GLN A 187 22.62 7.89 19.68
C GLN A 187 21.55 8.32 20.67
N THR A 188 21.97 8.89 21.81
CA THR A 188 21.01 9.44 22.79
C THR A 188 21.07 10.95 22.77
N ILE A 189 19.94 11.61 22.52
CA ILE A 189 19.78 13.07 22.50
C ILE A 189 18.48 13.42 23.22
N ASN A 190 18.53 14.38 24.14
CA ASN A 190 17.35 14.93 24.83
C ASN A 190 16.42 13.87 25.44
N GLY A 191 16.99 12.77 25.97
CA GLY A 191 16.22 11.64 26.51
C GLY A 191 15.64 10.69 25.47
N TRP A 192 16.13 10.74 24.22
CA TRP A 192 15.75 9.82 23.14
C TRP A 192 16.91 8.93 22.74
N LYS A 193 16.70 7.62 22.74
CA LYS A 193 17.57 6.67 22.05
C LYS A 193 17.09 6.57 20.60
N LEU A 194 17.95 6.98 19.67
CA LEU A 194 17.63 7.21 18.27
C LEU A 194 18.02 6.05 17.38
N SER A 195 17.29 5.87 16.30
CA SER A 195 17.56 4.94 15.20
C SER A 195 18.21 5.64 14.00
N SER A 196 18.85 4.86 13.12
CA SER A 196 19.24 5.30 11.78
C SER A 196 18.02 5.53 10.88
N ASP A 197 16.90 4.88 11.18
CA ASP A 197 15.62 5.06 10.50
C ASP A 197 14.93 6.30 11.04
N ILE A 198 15.46 7.45 10.62
CA ILE A 198 15.08 8.77 11.15
C ILE A 198 13.58 8.98 11.00
N GLY A 199 12.90 9.22 12.12
CA GLY A 199 11.47 9.43 12.17
C GLY A 199 10.65 8.17 12.41
N CYS A 200 11.27 7.01 12.67
CA CYS A 200 10.53 5.77 12.88
C CYS A 200 9.60 5.82 14.10
N VAL A 201 9.84 6.70 15.07
CA VAL A 201 8.88 6.97 16.18
C VAL A 201 7.48 7.29 15.68
N PHE A 202 7.37 7.95 14.54
CA PHE A 202 6.08 8.36 13.96
C PHE A 202 5.31 7.21 13.29
N ILE A 203 5.92 6.03 13.13
CA ILE A 203 5.21 4.78 12.81
C ILE A 203 4.22 4.47 13.93
N GLY A 204 4.64 4.64 15.20
CA GLY A 204 3.79 4.44 16.36
C GLY A 204 2.54 5.32 16.40
N MET A 205 2.56 6.46 15.69
CA MET A 205 1.42 7.37 15.61
C MET A 205 0.20 6.74 14.92
N ASP A 206 0.37 6.00 13.80
CA ASP A 206 -0.75 5.31 13.12
C ASP A 206 -1.39 4.26 14.03
N GLY A 207 -0.56 3.44 14.72
CA GLY A 207 -1.06 2.43 15.66
C GLY A 207 -1.77 3.05 16.87
N LEU A 208 -1.21 4.11 17.44
CA LEU A 208 -1.81 4.81 18.60
C LEU A 208 -3.15 5.48 18.23
N ILE A 209 -3.24 6.09 17.06
CA ILE A 209 -4.49 6.72 16.59
C ILE A 209 -5.56 5.66 16.34
N GLN A 210 -5.21 4.50 15.80
CA GLN A 210 -6.16 3.40 15.63
C GLN A 210 -6.61 2.83 16.99
N ALA A 211 -5.69 2.70 17.96
CA ALA A 211 -6.05 2.33 19.33
C ALA A 211 -7.00 3.35 19.95
N TYR A 212 -6.76 4.65 19.76
CA TYR A 212 -7.68 5.71 20.20
C TYR A 212 -9.06 5.58 19.53
N GLU A 213 -9.10 5.28 18.23
CA GLU A 213 -10.36 5.06 17.50
C GLU A 213 -11.20 3.94 18.13
N ILE A 214 -10.57 2.86 18.59
CA ILE A 214 -11.24 1.71 19.22
C ILE A 214 -11.59 2.00 20.68
N LEU A 215 -10.61 2.44 21.47
CA LEU A 215 -10.75 2.63 22.92
C LEU A 215 -11.59 3.86 23.31
N LYS A 216 -11.65 4.87 22.43
CA LYS A 216 -12.27 6.20 22.71
C LYS A 216 -11.73 6.88 23.97
N GLN A 217 -10.49 6.60 24.33
CA GLN A 217 -9.85 7.05 25.55
C GLN A 217 -9.30 8.48 25.39
N ALA A 218 -10.00 9.47 25.96
CA ALA A 218 -9.68 10.89 25.79
C ALA A 218 -8.27 11.29 26.27
N SER A 219 -7.67 10.56 27.21
CA SER A 219 -6.31 10.82 27.71
C SER A 219 -5.22 10.64 26.64
N LEU A 220 -5.50 9.90 25.55
CA LEU A 220 -4.58 9.71 24.43
C LEU A 220 -4.50 10.92 23.49
N VAL A 221 -5.55 11.75 23.42
CA VAL A 221 -5.61 12.90 22.51
C VAL A 221 -4.42 13.86 22.67
N PRO A 222 -4.05 14.30 23.89
CA PRO A 222 -2.91 15.20 24.06
C PRO A 222 -1.57 14.61 23.59
N VAL A 223 -1.39 13.28 23.68
CA VAL A 223 -0.18 12.59 23.22
C VAL A 223 -0.18 12.48 21.69
N ILE A 224 -1.32 12.14 21.10
CA ILE A 224 -1.49 12.13 19.65
C ILE A 224 -1.20 13.52 19.09
N ASP A 225 -1.77 14.57 19.67
CA ASP A 225 -1.53 15.96 19.24
C ASP A 225 -0.04 16.35 19.36
N GLU A 226 0.64 15.92 20.42
CA GLU A 226 2.06 16.18 20.60
C GLU A 226 2.91 15.49 19.52
N MET A 227 2.63 14.21 19.23
CA MET A 227 3.30 13.45 18.16
C MET A 227 3.03 14.06 16.79
N VAL A 228 1.76 14.35 16.47
CA VAL A 228 1.34 14.99 15.22
C VAL A 228 2.04 16.34 15.05
N ASN A 229 1.97 17.23 16.04
CA ASN A 229 2.58 18.55 15.97
C ASN A 229 4.11 18.45 15.78
N ARG A 230 4.76 17.46 16.40
CA ARG A 230 6.20 17.25 16.22
C ARG A 230 6.53 16.73 14.83
N PHE A 231 5.76 15.76 14.30
CA PHE A 231 5.92 15.27 12.93
C PHE A 231 5.75 16.39 11.89
N LEU A 232 4.77 17.28 12.10
CA LEU A 232 4.52 18.40 11.18
C LEU A 232 5.67 19.43 11.14
N GLN A 233 6.55 19.45 12.13
CA GLN A 233 7.74 20.31 12.18
C GLN A 233 8.97 19.71 11.48
N VAL A 234 8.95 18.42 11.15
CA VAL A 234 10.08 17.75 10.52
C VAL A 234 10.25 18.18 9.07
N ASP A 235 11.43 18.70 8.72
CA ASP A 235 11.86 18.79 7.32
C ASP A 235 12.37 17.41 6.86
N LEU A 236 11.50 16.66 6.19
CA LEU A 236 11.75 15.27 5.80
C LEU A 236 12.94 15.14 4.84
N LEU A 237 13.14 16.13 3.97
CA LEU A 237 14.23 16.10 2.99
C LEU A 237 15.56 16.49 3.62
N GLU A 238 15.59 17.55 4.43
CA GLU A 238 16.82 18.03 5.06
C GLU A 238 17.37 17.00 6.06
N ILE A 239 16.50 16.42 6.90
CA ILE A 239 16.92 15.43 7.91
C ILE A 239 17.22 14.04 7.30
N LYS A 240 16.86 13.82 6.03
CA LYS A 240 16.90 12.49 5.39
C LYS A 240 16.04 11.49 6.15
N ALA A 241 14.77 11.85 6.40
CA ALA A 241 13.83 10.96 7.07
C ALA A 241 13.65 9.66 6.28
N GLN A 242 13.35 8.58 7.00
CA GLN A 242 12.96 7.31 6.34
C GLN A 242 11.62 7.48 5.64
N THR A 243 11.55 7.04 4.39
CA THR A 243 10.33 7.19 3.58
C THR A 243 9.18 6.36 4.12
N HIS A 244 9.43 5.10 4.53
CA HIS A 244 8.44 4.23 5.15
C HIS A 244 7.83 4.88 6.40
N ALA A 245 8.66 5.29 7.37
CA ALA A 245 8.20 5.94 8.59
C ALA A 245 7.33 7.18 8.31
N SER A 246 7.75 7.99 7.33
CA SER A 246 7.03 9.20 6.96
C SER A 246 5.68 8.92 6.30
N LEU A 247 5.60 7.91 5.43
CA LEU A 247 4.34 7.51 4.77
C LEU A 247 3.37 6.87 5.76
N THR A 248 3.86 6.02 6.68
CA THR A 248 3.03 5.46 7.77
C THR A 248 2.46 6.58 8.65
N ALA A 249 3.29 7.58 8.99
CA ALA A 249 2.84 8.76 9.75
C ALA A 249 1.78 9.57 8.98
N CYS A 250 1.93 9.74 7.65
CA CYS A 250 0.91 10.40 6.83
C CYS A 250 -0.41 9.63 6.82
N ARG A 251 -0.40 8.30 6.82
CA ARG A 251 -1.61 7.49 6.98
C ARG A 251 -2.26 7.71 8.35
N GLY A 252 -1.44 7.80 9.40
CA GLY A 252 -1.91 8.21 10.73
C GLY A 252 -2.57 9.59 10.73
N LEU A 253 -2.02 10.58 9.99
CA LEU A 253 -2.66 11.88 9.83
C LEU A 253 -4.03 11.79 9.16
N ILE A 254 -4.19 10.98 8.10
CA ILE A 254 -5.49 10.77 7.46
C ILE A 254 -6.49 10.15 8.45
N ARG A 255 -6.09 9.08 9.15
CA ARG A 255 -6.92 8.46 10.19
C ARG A 255 -7.34 9.48 11.27
N TYR A 256 -6.42 10.34 11.68
CA TYR A 256 -6.74 11.38 12.67
C TYR A 256 -7.66 12.46 12.11
N ALA A 257 -7.55 12.76 10.82
CA ALA A 257 -8.51 13.63 10.14
C ALA A 257 -9.91 13.04 10.14
N ASP A 258 -10.06 11.73 9.88
CA ASP A 258 -11.35 11.03 9.88
C ASP A 258 -12.02 11.07 11.26
N ILE A 259 -11.24 10.88 12.32
CA ILE A 259 -11.76 10.88 13.70
C ILE A 259 -12.09 12.30 14.19
N SER A 260 -11.23 13.27 13.89
CA SER A 260 -11.32 14.65 14.42
C SER A 260 -12.14 15.60 13.54
N GLY A 261 -12.41 15.23 12.29
CA GLY A 261 -13.03 16.12 11.30
C GLY A 261 -12.11 17.24 10.80
N ASN A 262 -10.81 17.20 11.12
CA ASN A 262 -9.89 18.29 10.80
C ASN A 262 -9.17 18.09 9.45
N GLN A 263 -9.69 18.73 8.42
CA GLN A 263 -9.15 18.69 7.06
C GLN A 263 -7.68 19.12 6.92
N ARG A 264 -7.15 19.87 7.88
CA ARG A 264 -5.72 20.26 7.88
C ARG A 264 -4.81 19.05 7.81
N TYR A 265 -5.16 17.96 8.47
CA TYR A 265 -4.31 16.75 8.50
C TYR A 265 -4.28 16.04 7.16
N VAL A 266 -5.38 16.05 6.41
CA VAL A 266 -5.41 15.56 5.01
C VAL A 266 -4.47 16.41 4.14
N ASN A 267 -4.59 17.74 4.22
CA ASN A 267 -3.76 18.66 3.42
C ASN A 267 -2.26 18.50 3.75
N GLU A 268 -1.92 18.28 5.03
CA GLU A 268 -0.53 18.05 5.45
C GLU A 268 -0.01 16.68 5.00
N ALA A 269 -0.84 15.63 5.00
CA ALA A 269 -0.49 14.34 4.45
C ALA A 269 -0.27 14.42 2.92
N GLU A 270 -1.18 15.09 2.20
CA GLU A 270 -1.07 15.34 0.76
C GLU A 270 0.21 16.07 0.38
N LYS A 271 0.54 17.15 1.09
CA LYS A 271 1.79 17.90 0.89
C LYS A 271 3.03 17.02 1.04
N ARG A 272 3.06 16.17 2.07
CA ARG A 272 4.18 15.25 2.32
C ARG A 272 4.23 14.11 1.31
N PHE A 273 3.08 13.68 0.83
CA PHE A 273 3.00 12.69 -0.24
C PHE A 273 3.55 13.24 -1.56
N HIS A 274 3.27 14.50 -1.90
CA HIS A 274 3.88 15.16 -3.05
C HIS A 274 5.40 15.30 -2.90
N LEU A 275 5.88 15.62 -1.71
CA LEU A 275 7.32 15.63 -1.43
C LEU A 275 7.94 14.23 -1.61
N TYR A 276 7.23 13.18 -1.17
CA TYR A 276 7.66 11.79 -1.38
C TYR A 276 7.71 11.44 -2.88
N MET A 277 6.71 11.82 -3.66
CA MET A 277 6.72 11.59 -5.11
C MET A 277 7.94 12.21 -5.79
N GLU A 278 8.38 13.38 -5.32
CA GLU A 278 9.51 14.09 -5.91
C GLU A 278 10.88 13.59 -5.43
N TYR A 279 11.02 13.25 -4.14
CA TYR A 279 12.32 12.98 -3.51
C TYR A 279 12.45 11.59 -2.87
N GLY A 280 11.39 10.82 -2.81
CA GLY A 280 11.36 9.51 -2.16
C GLY A 280 10.92 8.37 -3.06
N MET A 281 10.21 8.64 -4.16
CA MET A 281 9.72 7.63 -5.11
C MET A 281 10.77 7.36 -6.20
N THR A 282 10.89 6.11 -6.61
CA THR A 282 11.78 5.67 -7.68
C THR A 282 11.12 5.72 -9.05
N GLU A 283 11.88 5.43 -10.10
CA GLU A 283 11.42 5.48 -11.49
C GLU A 283 10.41 4.38 -11.86
N ASN A 284 10.33 3.32 -11.04
CA ASN A 284 9.34 2.26 -11.17
C ASN A 284 8.29 2.26 -10.05
N TYR A 285 8.08 3.41 -9.42
CA TYR A 285 7.10 3.64 -8.36
C TYR A 285 7.36 2.89 -7.04
N GLU A 286 8.53 2.34 -6.85
CA GLU A 286 9.04 1.92 -5.55
C GLU A 286 9.51 3.15 -4.74
N ASN A 287 10.31 2.95 -3.70
CA ASN A 287 10.83 4.04 -2.88
C ASN A 287 12.35 3.97 -2.73
N TYR A 288 12.99 5.12 -2.56
CA TYR A 288 14.27 5.21 -1.89
C TYR A 288 14.06 5.12 -0.39
N ASN A 289 14.94 4.42 0.34
CA ASN A 289 14.71 4.18 1.77
C ASN A 289 14.72 5.47 2.62
N TRP A 290 15.46 6.49 2.21
CA TRP A 290 15.47 7.82 2.83
C TRP A 290 15.26 8.94 1.80
N PHE A 291 14.57 9.99 2.18
CA PHE A 291 14.33 11.16 1.32
C PHE A 291 15.61 11.72 0.73
N GLY A 292 15.66 11.86 -0.61
CA GLY A 292 16.79 12.40 -1.35
C GLY A 292 18.08 11.57 -1.26
N ARG A 293 17.98 10.28 -0.87
CA ARG A 293 19.08 9.31 -0.85
C ARG A 293 18.90 8.30 -2.00
N TYR A 294 19.24 8.74 -3.19
CA TYR A 294 19.07 7.99 -4.44
C TYR A 294 20.05 6.81 -4.61
N ASP A 295 20.95 6.65 -3.66
CA ASP A 295 21.92 5.56 -3.54
C ASP A 295 21.43 4.39 -2.68
N THR A 296 20.19 4.43 -2.22
CA THR A 296 19.63 3.43 -1.31
C THR A 296 18.70 2.45 -2.01
N TRP A 297 18.46 1.32 -1.35
CA TRP A 297 17.53 0.27 -1.82
C TRP A 297 16.08 0.64 -1.52
N THR A 298 15.16 -0.14 -2.09
CA THR A 298 13.73 0.00 -1.87
C THR A 298 13.26 -0.79 -0.65
N GLU A 299 12.11 -0.40 -0.10
CA GLU A 299 11.48 -1.07 1.02
C GLU A 299 10.00 -1.30 0.73
N PRO A 300 9.55 -2.55 0.49
CA PRO A 300 8.14 -2.85 0.20
C PRO A 300 7.14 -2.31 1.22
N CYS A 301 7.54 -2.13 2.48
CA CYS A 301 6.70 -1.49 3.49
C CYS A 301 6.29 -0.07 3.08
N ALA A 302 7.23 0.72 2.53
CA ALA A 302 6.94 2.06 2.01
C ALA A 302 6.08 2.02 0.75
N ILE A 303 6.27 1.01 -0.10
CA ILE A 303 5.44 0.79 -1.30
C ILE A 303 3.99 0.56 -0.91
N VAL A 304 3.74 -0.30 0.08
CA VAL A 304 2.39 -0.55 0.63
C VAL A 304 1.77 0.74 1.16
N ASP A 305 2.52 1.49 1.97
CA ASP A 305 2.03 2.75 2.53
C ASP A 305 1.76 3.80 1.44
N SER A 306 2.60 3.88 0.39
CA SER A 306 2.39 4.82 -0.71
C SER A 306 1.14 4.47 -1.53
N TYR A 307 0.90 3.17 -1.79
CA TYR A 307 -0.32 2.68 -2.43
C TYR A 307 -1.57 3.05 -1.62
N MET A 308 -1.57 2.71 -0.33
CA MET A 308 -2.71 2.98 0.56
C MET A 308 -2.95 4.47 0.72
N LEU A 309 -1.89 5.28 0.88
CA LEU A 309 -2.01 6.72 1.03
C LEU A 309 -2.55 7.39 -0.25
N ALA A 310 -2.15 6.92 -1.43
CA ALA A 310 -2.73 7.40 -2.69
C ALA A 310 -4.25 7.16 -2.73
N VAL A 311 -4.71 5.95 -2.36
CA VAL A 311 -6.15 5.64 -2.32
C VAL A 311 -6.86 6.46 -1.23
N GLN A 312 -6.27 6.61 -0.04
CA GLN A 312 -6.83 7.43 1.04
C GLN A 312 -6.97 8.90 0.64
N LEU A 313 -5.98 9.48 -0.04
CA LEU A 313 -6.08 10.85 -0.57
C LEU A 313 -7.18 10.95 -1.64
N TRP A 314 -7.35 9.92 -2.49
CA TRP A 314 -8.48 9.87 -3.40
C TRP A 314 -9.83 9.82 -2.67
N GLN A 315 -9.96 9.06 -1.59
CA GLN A 315 -11.19 8.98 -0.80
C GLN A 315 -11.64 10.36 -0.27
N HIS A 316 -10.69 11.24 0.02
CA HIS A 316 -10.98 12.60 0.50
C HIS A 316 -11.17 13.63 -0.61
N THR A 317 -10.53 13.45 -1.77
CA THR A 317 -10.48 14.47 -2.82
C THR A 317 -11.30 14.10 -4.06
N LEU A 318 -11.57 12.82 -4.27
CA LEU A 318 -12.06 12.24 -5.52
C LEU A 318 -11.20 12.61 -6.74
N ASN A 319 -9.94 13.02 -6.54
CA ASN A 319 -9.01 13.29 -7.63
C ASN A 319 -8.48 11.97 -8.23
N PRO A 320 -8.83 11.61 -9.47
CA PRO A 320 -8.42 10.34 -10.07
C PRO A 320 -6.93 10.25 -10.40
N ASP A 321 -6.15 11.30 -10.27
CA ASP A 321 -4.69 11.25 -10.40
C ASP A 321 -4.08 10.33 -9.33
N TYR A 322 -4.64 10.31 -8.12
CA TYR A 322 -4.23 9.40 -7.07
C TYR A 322 -4.55 7.95 -7.39
N LEU A 323 -5.65 7.68 -8.11
CA LEU A 323 -5.96 6.32 -8.57
C LEU A 323 -5.00 5.87 -9.69
N GLU A 324 -4.64 6.76 -10.61
CA GLU A 324 -3.63 6.47 -11.65
C GLU A 324 -2.27 6.15 -11.01
N LEU A 325 -1.90 6.90 -9.98
CA LEU A 325 -0.68 6.65 -9.24
C LEU A 325 -0.75 5.30 -8.49
N ALA A 326 -1.88 5.01 -7.83
CA ALA A 326 -2.09 3.74 -7.15
C ALA A 326 -1.99 2.54 -8.11
N GLU A 327 -2.57 2.62 -9.32
CA GLU A 327 -2.43 1.59 -10.36
C GLU A 327 -0.96 1.37 -10.76
N LYS A 328 -0.21 2.45 -10.96
CA LYS A 328 1.21 2.37 -11.30
C LYS A 328 2.03 1.77 -10.16
N ILE A 329 1.77 2.15 -8.91
CA ILE A 329 2.41 1.57 -7.73
C ILE A 329 2.08 0.07 -7.64
N TYR A 330 0.80 -0.30 -7.81
CA TYR A 330 0.38 -1.70 -7.74
C TYR A 330 1.14 -2.57 -8.75
N TYR A 331 1.09 -2.22 -10.03
CA TYR A 331 1.69 -3.06 -11.08
C TYR A 331 3.21 -3.02 -11.07
N ASN A 332 3.81 -1.83 -10.93
CA ASN A 332 5.24 -1.66 -11.19
C ASN A 332 6.12 -1.74 -9.94
N ALA A 333 5.52 -1.65 -8.75
CA ALA A 333 6.24 -1.71 -7.48
C ALA A 333 5.75 -2.87 -6.60
N LEU A 334 4.49 -2.86 -6.15
CA LEU A 334 3.98 -3.86 -5.22
C LEU A 334 4.04 -5.27 -5.80
N CYS A 335 3.54 -5.46 -7.04
CA CYS A 335 3.61 -6.74 -7.72
C CYS A 335 5.04 -7.15 -8.09
N ARG A 336 5.90 -6.18 -8.43
CA ARG A 336 7.30 -6.42 -8.76
C ARG A 336 8.10 -6.94 -7.56
N THR A 337 7.88 -6.37 -6.39
CA THR A 337 8.62 -6.72 -5.17
C THR A 337 8.14 -8.00 -4.51
N GLN A 338 6.96 -8.52 -4.87
CA GLN A 338 6.54 -9.85 -4.45
C GLN A 338 7.39 -10.93 -5.12
N ARG A 339 7.94 -11.85 -4.34
CA ARG A 339 8.80 -12.94 -4.82
C ARG A 339 8.00 -14.23 -5.06
N ARG A 340 8.60 -15.17 -5.79
CA ARG A 340 7.99 -16.45 -6.18
C ARG A 340 7.44 -17.26 -4.99
N ASN A 341 8.09 -17.15 -3.84
CA ASN A 341 7.65 -17.82 -2.61
C ASN A 341 6.50 -17.09 -1.89
N GLY A 342 5.97 -16.02 -2.48
CA GLY A 342 4.93 -15.18 -1.87
C GLY A 342 5.46 -14.09 -0.92
N GLY A 343 6.74 -14.14 -0.54
CA GLY A 343 7.39 -13.10 0.24
C GLY A 343 7.68 -11.83 -0.57
N PHE A 344 8.19 -10.80 0.10
CA PHE A 344 8.54 -9.53 -0.51
C PHE A 344 10.01 -9.18 -0.27
N GLY A 345 10.67 -8.67 -1.30
CA GLY A 345 12.09 -8.31 -1.27
C GLY A 345 12.35 -6.89 -1.76
N CYS A 346 13.56 -6.40 -1.50
CA CYS A 346 14.00 -5.07 -1.86
C CYS A 346 14.74 -5.09 -3.20
N ASP A 347 14.70 -3.97 -3.92
CA ASP A 347 15.43 -3.77 -5.17
C ASP A 347 16.40 -2.57 -5.06
N ASN A 348 17.41 -2.53 -5.92
CA ASN A 348 18.22 -1.35 -6.20
C ASN A 348 17.70 -0.73 -7.49
N CYS A 349 17.23 0.51 -7.42
CA CYS A 349 16.66 1.20 -8.56
C CYS A 349 17.74 1.91 -9.38
N PRO A 350 17.55 2.02 -10.72
CA PRO A 350 18.50 2.68 -11.58
C PRO A 350 18.58 4.19 -11.34
N GLY A 351 19.62 4.81 -11.86
CA GLY A 351 19.77 6.25 -11.86
C GLY A 351 21.21 6.72 -11.78
N LEU A 352 21.39 8.05 -11.69
CA LEU A 352 22.71 8.68 -11.67
C LEU A 352 23.51 8.34 -10.41
N ALA A 353 22.86 8.17 -9.26
CA ALA A 353 23.55 7.89 -8.01
C ALA A 353 24.28 6.54 -8.03
N ILE A 354 23.65 5.50 -8.57
CA ILE A 354 24.25 4.17 -8.71
C ILE A 354 24.80 3.89 -10.12
N LYS A 355 24.71 4.87 -11.03
CA LYS A 355 25.31 4.87 -12.35
C LYS A 355 24.91 3.68 -13.24
N THR A 356 23.67 3.24 -13.15
CA THR A 356 23.13 2.14 -13.94
C THR A 356 21.71 2.46 -14.43
N PRO A 357 21.33 2.01 -15.63
CA PRO A 357 19.95 2.07 -16.10
C PRO A 357 19.13 0.84 -15.70
N TYR A 358 19.72 -0.07 -14.90
CA TYR A 358 19.14 -1.37 -14.59
C TYR A 358 18.54 -1.43 -13.19
N LEU A 359 17.34 -2.00 -13.09
CA LEU A 359 16.69 -2.42 -11.86
C LEU A 359 17.23 -3.79 -11.43
N ASN A 360 17.71 -3.92 -10.21
CA ASN A 360 18.33 -5.15 -9.71
C ASN A 360 17.73 -5.55 -8.35
N VAL A 361 17.68 -6.85 -8.09
CA VAL A 361 17.34 -7.35 -6.75
C VAL A 361 18.45 -6.98 -5.77
N HIS A 362 18.08 -6.31 -4.68
CA HIS A 362 18.96 -6.02 -3.54
C HIS A 362 18.85 -7.13 -2.48
N THR A 363 17.65 -7.34 -1.96
CA THR A 363 17.36 -8.37 -0.96
C THR A 363 16.32 -9.32 -1.54
N PRO A 364 16.63 -10.61 -1.69
CA PRO A 364 15.69 -11.58 -2.24
C PRO A 364 14.36 -11.62 -1.47
N GLU A 365 14.41 -11.57 -0.14
CA GLU A 365 13.23 -11.47 0.71
C GLU A 365 13.57 -10.81 2.04
N ALA A 366 12.81 -9.80 2.42
CA ALA A 366 12.84 -9.18 3.73
C ALA A 366 11.74 -9.79 4.62
N HIS A 367 11.99 -11.02 5.09
CA HIS A 367 11.04 -11.84 5.84
C HIS A 367 10.73 -11.28 7.24
N TRP A 368 11.58 -10.37 7.76
CA TRP A 368 11.43 -9.75 9.08
C TRP A 368 10.48 -8.54 9.11
N CYS A 369 10.12 -7.97 7.95
CA CYS A 369 9.21 -6.82 7.86
C CYS A 369 8.34 -6.83 6.59
N CYS A 370 8.95 -6.82 5.40
CA CYS A 370 8.27 -6.53 4.13
C CYS A 370 7.32 -7.65 3.70
N THR A 371 7.62 -8.91 3.99
CA THR A 371 6.76 -10.04 3.62
C THR A 371 5.38 -9.94 4.26
N MET A 372 5.29 -9.58 5.54
CA MET A 372 4.02 -9.41 6.24
C MET A 372 3.28 -8.15 5.79
N ARG A 373 4.03 -7.07 5.55
CA ARG A 373 3.44 -5.84 5.02
C ARG A 373 2.91 -6.00 3.60
N GLY A 374 3.56 -6.84 2.79
CA GLY A 374 3.06 -7.20 1.47
C GLY A 374 1.68 -7.85 1.53
N GLY A 375 1.42 -8.69 2.54
CA GLY A 375 0.09 -9.27 2.81
C GLY A 375 -0.95 -8.18 3.08
N GLU A 376 -0.68 -7.24 3.99
CA GLU A 376 -1.58 -6.09 4.19
C GLU A 376 -1.79 -5.32 2.88
N GLY A 377 -0.72 -5.06 2.11
CA GLY A 377 -0.82 -4.32 0.85
C GLY A 377 -1.72 -5.00 -0.18
N LEU A 378 -1.52 -6.29 -0.42
CA LEU A 378 -2.36 -7.07 -1.36
C LEU A 378 -3.81 -7.17 -0.87
N SER A 379 -4.02 -7.30 0.44
CA SER A 379 -5.36 -7.36 1.02
C SER A 379 -6.09 -6.02 0.89
N ARG A 380 -5.38 -4.89 1.05
CA ARG A 380 -5.96 -3.56 0.76
C ARG A 380 -6.25 -3.37 -0.72
N VAL A 381 -5.46 -3.97 -1.63
CA VAL A 381 -5.83 -4.00 -3.07
C VAL A 381 -7.15 -4.73 -3.28
N ALA A 382 -7.41 -5.81 -2.56
CA ALA A 382 -8.68 -6.53 -2.61
C ALA A 382 -9.84 -5.71 -2.02
N GLU A 383 -9.66 -5.11 -0.85
CA GLU A 383 -10.65 -4.25 -0.21
C GLU A 383 -11.07 -3.07 -1.11
N TYR A 384 -10.11 -2.52 -1.84
CA TYR A 384 -10.33 -1.36 -2.71
C TYR A 384 -10.98 -1.70 -4.06
N THR A 385 -11.58 -2.88 -4.21
CA THR A 385 -12.33 -3.28 -5.42
C THR A 385 -13.50 -2.34 -5.70
N ALA A 386 -14.25 -1.94 -4.68
CA ALA A 386 -15.38 -1.02 -4.85
C ALA A 386 -15.59 -0.15 -3.61
N PHE A 387 -16.05 1.07 -3.85
CA PHE A 387 -16.36 2.06 -2.81
C PHE A 387 -17.79 2.59 -2.97
N VAL A 388 -18.35 3.10 -1.89
CA VAL A 388 -19.73 3.59 -1.88
C VAL A 388 -19.83 4.98 -1.26
N ASP A 389 -20.75 5.79 -1.81
CA ASP A 389 -21.21 7.05 -1.28
C ASP A 389 -22.67 7.29 -1.66
N ASN A 390 -23.57 7.37 -0.68
CA ASN A 390 -24.98 7.80 -0.85
C ASN A 390 -25.67 7.28 -2.13
N GLY A 391 -25.53 5.98 -2.45
CA GLY A 391 -26.13 5.33 -3.60
C GLY A 391 -25.32 5.39 -4.90
N LYS A 392 -24.11 5.91 -4.85
CA LYS A 392 -23.10 5.76 -5.90
C LYS A 392 -22.15 4.63 -5.54
N ILE A 393 -21.76 3.86 -6.54
CA ILE A 393 -20.74 2.81 -6.42
C ILE A 393 -19.59 3.24 -7.32
N TYR A 394 -18.42 3.44 -6.72
CA TYR A 394 -17.17 3.72 -7.43
C TYR A 394 -16.40 2.42 -7.61
N ILE A 395 -15.98 2.14 -8.82
CA ILE A 395 -15.15 0.99 -9.18
C ILE A 395 -13.82 1.56 -9.69
N PRO A 396 -12.88 1.83 -8.75
CA PRO A 396 -11.66 2.56 -9.10
C PRO A 396 -10.67 1.73 -9.90
N PHE A 397 -10.70 0.40 -9.77
CA PHE A 397 -9.70 -0.49 -10.34
C PHE A 397 -10.38 -1.65 -11.08
N PHE A 398 -9.84 -2.02 -12.25
CA PHE A 398 -10.40 -3.11 -13.02
C PHE A 398 -9.65 -4.42 -12.74
N ARG A 399 -10.33 -5.34 -12.03
CA ARG A 399 -9.77 -6.64 -11.62
C ARG A 399 -10.83 -7.71 -11.63
N ASN A 400 -10.42 -8.97 -11.86
CA ASN A 400 -11.36 -10.08 -11.75
C ASN A 400 -11.82 -10.23 -10.30
N ALA A 401 -13.09 -9.94 -10.04
CA ALA A 401 -13.67 -9.96 -8.70
C ALA A 401 -15.20 -10.19 -8.74
N GLU A 402 -15.75 -10.53 -7.60
CA GLU A 402 -17.19 -10.46 -7.33
C GLU A 402 -17.38 -9.57 -6.11
N PHE A 403 -18.26 -8.59 -6.19
CA PHE A 403 -18.56 -7.73 -5.05
C PHE A 403 -20.05 -7.45 -4.94
N LYS A 404 -20.52 -7.29 -3.70
CA LYS A 404 -21.91 -7.15 -3.34
C LYS A 404 -22.17 -5.81 -2.66
N TYR A 405 -23.12 -5.07 -3.18
CA TYR A 405 -23.62 -3.86 -2.55
C TYR A 405 -24.98 -4.11 -1.91
N VAL A 406 -25.11 -3.75 -0.64
CA VAL A 406 -26.33 -3.91 0.15
C VAL A 406 -26.93 -2.53 0.45
N SER A 407 -28.24 -2.37 0.21
CA SER A 407 -29.00 -1.17 0.57
C SER A 407 -30.34 -1.57 1.19
N GLY A 408 -30.43 -1.40 2.50
CA GLY A 408 -31.56 -1.90 3.29
C GLY A 408 -31.69 -3.43 3.19
N PHE A 409 -32.86 -3.93 2.78
CA PHE A 409 -33.11 -5.38 2.63
C PHE A 409 -32.80 -5.92 1.22
N ARG A 410 -32.24 -5.13 0.34
CA ARG A 410 -31.93 -5.51 -1.04
C ARG A 410 -30.42 -5.53 -1.27
N SER A 411 -29.99 -6.40 -2.15
CA SER A 411 -28.59 -6.46 -2.56
C SER A 411 -28.46 -6.69 -4.06
N ILE A 412 -27.39 -6.17 -4.62
CA ILE A 412 -26.95 -6.40 -5.99
C ILE A 412 -25.51 -6.88 -5.96
N THR A 413 -25.19 -7.85 -6.78
CA THR A 413 -23.84 -8.38 -6.90
C THR A 413 -23.34 -8.15 -8.32
N PHE A 414 -22.11 -7.71 -8.44
CA PHE A 414 -21.40 -7.53 -9.70
C PHE A 414 -20.32 -8.59 -9.81
N VAL A 415 -20.26 -9.28 -10.94
CA VAL A 415 -19.16 -10.18 -11.29
C VAL A 415 -18.34 -9.49 -12.36
N GLU A 416 -17.18 -8.99 -11.97
CA GLU A 416 -16.24 -8.32 -12.85
C GLU A 416 -15.30 -9.35 -13.49
N SER A 417 -15.14 -9.24 -14.81
CA SER A 417 -14.14 -9.97 -15.59
C SER A 417 -13.45 -9.04 -16.57
N THR A 418 -12.13 -9.15 -16.68
CA THR A 418 -11.33 -8.22 -17.48
C THR A 418 -10.05 -8.85 -18.00
N ASP A 419 -9.58 -8.37 -19.16
CA ASP A 419 -8.23 -8.62 -19.70
C ASP A 419 -7.23 -7.52 -19.35
N TYR A 420 -7.67 -6.48 -18.62
CA TYR A 420 -6.79 -5.41 -18.13
C TYR A 420 -5.77 -5.96 -17.12
N PRO A 421 -4.51 -5.53 -17.17
CA PRO A 421 -3.94 -4.39 -17.90
C PRO A 421 -3.37 -4.71 -19.30
N TRP A 422 -3.60 -5.91 -19.83
CA TRP A 422 -3.09 -6.33 -21.14
C TRP A 422 -4.00 -5.90 -22.30
N GLY A 423 -5.30 -5.81 -22.04
CA GLY A 423 -6.33 -5.31 -22.92
C GLY A 423 -7.20 -4.27 -22.25
N GLY A 424 -8.18 -3.76 -22.98
CA GLY A 424 -9.09 -2.73 -22.48
C GLY A 424 -10.54 -3.18 -22.46
N LYS A 425 -10.81 -4.45 -22.20
CA LYS A 425 -12.17 -4.98 -22.05
C LYS A 425 -12.47 -5.25 -20.57
N VAL A 426 -13.52 -4.60 -20.06
CA VAL A 426 -14.04 -4.82 -18.70
C VAL A 426 -15.52 -5.13 -18.80
N LYS A 427 -15.95 -6.20 -18.14
CA LYS A 427 -17.32 -6.69 -18.18
C LYS A 427 -17.83 -6.92 -16.76
N PHE A 428 -19.06 -6.46 -16.51
CA PHE A 428 -19.77 -6.69 -15.26
C PHE A 428 -21.07 -7.43 -15.54
N LEU A 429 -21.19 -8.65 -14.99
CA LEU A 429 -22.45 -9.39 -14.96
C LEU A 429 -23.17 -9.08 -13.66
N VAL A 430 -24.41 -8.62 -13.76
CA VAL A 430 -25.26 -8.28 -12.62
C VAL A 430 -25.99 -9.53 -12.11
N LYS A 431 -25.91 -9.78 -10.80
CA LYS A 431 -26.67 -10.82 -10.10
C LYS A 431 -27.56 -10.19 -9.01
N GLY A 432 -28.64 -10.85 -8.66
CA GLY A 432 -29.54 -10.44 -7.57
C GLY A 432 -30.66 -9.51 -8.00
N ASN A 433 -31.33 -8.88 -7.03
CA ASN A 433 -32.51 -8.09 -7.27
C ASN A 433 -32.16 -6.63 -7.57
N SER A 434 -32.99 -5.98 -8.41
CA SER A 434 -32.83 -4.54 -8.67
C SER A 434 -32.96 -3.71 -7.39
N LEU A 435 -31.99 -2.82 -7.15
CA LEU A 435 -32.02 -1.83 -6.06
C LEU A 435 -32.72 -0.53 -6.43
N GLY A 436 -33.30 -0.47 -7.63
CA GLY A 436 -33.82 0.78 -8.20
C GLY A 436 -32.75 1.43 -9.10
N LYS A 437 -32.67 2.76 -9.05
CA LYS A 437 -31.71 3.52 -9.84
C LYS A 437 -30.38 3.60 -9.10
N LEU A 438 -29.31 3.15 -9.73
CA LEU A 438 -27.92 3.20 -9.22
C LEU A 438 -27.05 4.08 -10.11
N THR A 439 -26.02 4.64 -9.55
CA THR A 439 -24.96 5.32 -10.29
C THR A 439 -23.65 4.55 -10.10
N LEU A 440 -23.14 3.96 -11.19
CA LEU A 440 -21.79 3.42 -11.22
C LEU A 440 -20.82 4.49 -11.71
N CYS A 441 -19.69 4.62 -11.03
CA CYS A 441 -18.65 5.60 -11.36
C CYS A 441 -17.34 4.85 -11.65
N PHE A 442 -16.81 5.04 -12.86
CA PHE A 442 -15.53 4.46 -13.29
C PHE A 442 -14.55 5.59 -13.58
N PRO A 443 -13.27 5.49 -13.22
CA PRO A 443 -12.28 6.49 -13.61
C PRO A 443 -12.04 6.44 -15.12
N ALA A 444 -11.86 7.59 -15.74
CA ALA A 444 -11.33 7.73 -17.08
C ALA A 444 -9.84 8.01 -16.99
N TYR A 445 -9.03 6.95 -16.90
CA TYR A 445 -7.58 7.05 -16.78
C TYR A 445 -6.94 7.70 -18.01
N SER A 446 -5.85 8.41 -17.84
CA SER A 446 -5.16 9.15 -18.92
C SER A 446 -4.71 8.27 -20.08
N TRP A 447 -4.46 6.98 -19.82
CA TRP A 447 -4.07 5.99 -20.82
C TRP A 447 -5.24 5.29 -21.51
N MET A 448 -6.49 5.51 -21.06
CA MET A 448 -7.67 4.93 -21.70
C MET A 448 -8.09 5.78 -22.90
N LYS A 449 -8.01 5.24 -24.10
CA LYS A 449 -8.37 5.91 -25.34
C LYS A 449 -9.63 5.28 -25.95
N ARG A 450 -10.40 6.06 -26.68
CA ARG A 450 -11.58 5.58 -27.44
C ARG A 450 -12.55 4.77 -26.57
N ILE A 451 -12.91 5.31 -25.40
CA ILE A 451 -13.76 4.64 -24.43
C ILE A 451 -15.18 4.48 -24.99
N ARG A 452 -15.72 3.26 -24.91
CA ARG A 452 -17.11 2.91 -25.23
C ARG A 452 -17.72 2.12 -24.10
N MET A 453 -19.02 2.29 -23.89
CA MET A 453 -19.78 1.54 -22.89
C MET A 453 -21.06 0.98 -23.52
N SER A 454 -21.43 -0.24 -23.14
CA SER A 454 -22.66 -0.88 -23.55
C SER A 454 -23.38 -1.57 -22.39
N ILE A 455 -24.70 -1.73 -22.53
CA ILE A 455 -25.51 -2.61 -21.66
C ILE A 455 -26.22 -3.61 -22.56
N ASN A 456 -26.05 -4.91 -22.29
CA ASN A 456 -26.61 -6.02 -23.05
C ASN A 456 -26.29 -5.90 -24.56
N GLY A 457 -25.07 -5.52 -24.90
CA GLY A 457 -24.58 -5.33 -26.25
C GLY A 457 -25.10 -4.06 -26.96
N LYS A 458 -25.95 -3.26 -26.33
CA LYS A 458 -26.40 -1.98 -26.86
C LYS A 458 -25.52 -0.85 -26.37
N GLU A 459 -24.83 -0.16 -27.28
CA GLU A 459 -23.99 0.99 -26.93
C GLU A 459 -24.82 2.11 -26.28
N ILE A 460 -24.27 2.70 -25.25
CA ILE A 460 -24.87 3.81 -24.49
C ILE A 460 -23.93 5.00 -24.48
N ALA A 461 -24.50 6.20 -24.40
CA ALA A 461 -23.68 7.40 -24.23
C ALA A 461 -22.98 7.39 -22.86
N CYS A 462 -21.66 7.52 -22.87
CA CYS A 462 -20.90 7.73 -21.67
C CYS A 462 -21.15 9.16 -21.16
N ASN A 463 -21.77 9.26 -19.99
CA ASN A 463 -21.85 10.56 -19.30
C ASN A 463 -20.52 10.76 -18.54
N GLN A 464 -19.66 11.61 -19.08
CA GLN A 464 -18.39 11.93 -18.45
C GLN A 464 -18.55 13.19 -17.59
N GLN A 465 -18.30 13.04 -16.30
CA GLN A 465 -18.23 14.14 -15.34
C GLN A 465 -16.78 14.28 -14.83
N GLY A 466 -16.09 15.31 -15.30
CA GLY A 466 -14.65 15.43 -15.07
C GLY A 466 -13.91 14.25 -15.68
N ARG A 467 -13.18 13.52 -14.84
CA ARG A 467 -12.46 12.29 -15.21
C ARG A 467 -13.15 11.01 -14.72
N TYR A 468 -14.49 11.04 -14.57
CA TYR A 468 -15.30 9.88 -14.26
C TYR A 468 -16.32 9.62 -15.35
N LEU A 469 -16.48 8.36 -15.72
CA LEU A 469 -17.57 7.85 -16.52
C LEU A 469 -18.69 7.45 -15.56
N GLN A 470 -19.87 8.03 -15.72
CA GLN A 470 -21.02 7.73 -14.86
C GLN A 470 -22.10 7.00 -15.64
N LEU A 471 -22.49 5.85 -15.12
CA LEU A 471 -23.64 5.09 -15.60
C LEU A 471 -24.77 5.19 -14.58
N ASN A 472 -25.80 5.95 -14.91
CA ASN A 472 -26.97 6.13 -14.05
C ASN A 472 -28.17 5.36 -14.64
N THR A 473 -28.45 4.18 -14.12
CA THR A 473 -29.43 3.25 -14.70
C THR A 473 -30.11 2.38 -13.63
N ARG A 474 -31.16 1.67 -14.07
CA ARG A 474 -31.77 0.58 -13.30
C ARG A 474 -31.24 -0.74 -13.86
N LEU A 475 -30.56 -1.47 -13.03
CA LEU A 475 -30.01 -2.77 -13.39
C LEU A 475 -30.93 -3.90 -12.91
N LYS A 476 -30.96 -4.97 -13.69
CA LYS A 476 -31.68 -6.22 -13.42
C LYS A 476 -30.68 -7.36 -13.35
N ALA A 477 -31.07 -8.46 -12.72
CA ALA A 477 -30.31 -9.69 -12.81
C ALA A 477 -30.09 -10.11 -14.27
N GLN A 478 -28.89 -10.56 -14.58
CA GLN A 478 -28.39 -10.93 -15.91
C GLN A 478 -28.09 -9.74 -16.84
N ASP A 479 -28.25 -8.48 -16.40
CA ASP A 479 -27.73 -7.38 -17.19
C ASP A 479 -26.20 -7.47 -17.26
N GLU A 480 -25.68 -7.16 -18.44
CA GLU A 480 -24.24 -7.18 -18.73
C GLU A 480 -23.79 -5.77 -19.13
N ILE A 481 -22.89 -5.20 -18.34
CA ILE A 481 -22.27 -3.90 -18.62
C ILE A 481 -20.88 -4.18 -19.17
N GLU A 482 -20.55 -3.62 -20.33
CA GLU A 482 -19.21 -3.69 -20.91
C GLU A 482 -18.62 -2.30 -21.07
N LEU A 483 -17.36 -2.17 -20.66
CA LEU A 483 -16.50 -1.01 -20.89
C LEU A 483 -15.37 -1.45 -21.82
N HIS A 484 -15.18 -0.71 -22.91
CA HIS A 484 -14.09 -0.94 -23.87
C HIS A 484 -13.26 0.31 -24.05
N PHE A 485 -11.94 0.17 -24.01
CA PHE A 485 -10.98 1.23 -24.30
C PHE A 485 -9.74 0.66 -24.97
N VAL A 486 -8.95 1.54 -25.57
CA VAL A 486 -7.68 1.18 -26.21
C VAL A 486 -6.54 1.63 -25.33
N LEU A 487 -5.57 0.75 -25.13
CA LEU A 487 -4.29 1.04 -24.47
C LEU A 487 -3.23 1.29 -25.54
N GLU A 488 -2.37 2.25 -25.30
CA GLU A 488 -1.29 2.62 -26.22
C GLU A 488 0.04 2.72 -25.46
N THR A 489 1.14 2.51 -26.18
CA THR A 489 2.47 2.73 -25.65
C THR A 489 2.75 4.23 -25.55
N VAL A 490 3.28 4.68 -24.43
CA VAL A 490 3.59 6.08 -24.15
C VAL A 490 4.97 6.22 -23.54
N CYS A 491 5.78 7.13 -24.11
CA CYS A 491 7.04 7.56 -23.50
C CYS A 491 6.78 8.67 -22.50
N GLN A 492 7.32 8.54 -21.29
CA GLN A 492 7.24 9.53 -20.24
C GLN A 492 8.63 9.90 -19.72
N ARG A 493 8.79 11.15 -19.29
CA ARG A 493 9.99 11.53 -18.55
C ARG A 493 9.93 10.91 -17.15
N PRO A 494 11.08 10.54 -16.58
CA PRO A 494 11.17 10.12 -15.19
C PRO A 494 10.59 11.17 -14.24
N VAL A 495 9.91 10.69 -13.18
CA VAL A 495 9.34 11.57 -12.14
C VAL A 495 10.47 12.20 -11.34
N ASN A 496 11.45 11.40 -10.93
CA ASN A 496 12.60 11.86 -10.17
C ASN A 496 13.71 12.43 -11.10
N ARG A 497 13.57 13.70 -11.45
CA ARG A 497 14.53 14.39 -12.32
C ARG A 497 15.91 14.60 -11.68
N GLN A 498 16.03 14.43 -10.37
CA GLN A 498 17.27 14.60 -9.61
C GLN A 498 18.23 13.41 -9.82
N ASN A 499 17.69 12.23 -10.12
CA ASN A 499 18.44 10.99 -10.27
C ASN A 499 18.49 10.46 -11.71
N THR A 500 18.03 11.24 -12.68
CA THR A 500 17.96 10.83 -14.09
C THR A 500 18.56 11.87 -15.03
N ARG A 501 19.01 11.41 -16.20
CA ARG A 501 19.54 12.31 -17.23
C ARG A 501 18.38 12.98 -18.00
N PRO A 502 18.60 14.17 -18.58
CA PRO A 502 17.55 14.87 -19.33
C PRO A 502 17.06 14.13 -20.59
N ASP A 503 17.86 13.23 -21.16
CA ASP A 503 17.56 12.43 -22.34
C ASP A 503 17.00 11.05 -22.01
N GLU A 504 16.93 10.68 -20.71
CA GLU A 504 16.33 9.41 -20.27
C GLU A 504 14.80 9.49 -20.27
N MET A 505 14.19 8.36 -20.57
CA MET A 505 12.74 8.17 -20.63
C MET A 505 12.33 6.82 -20.08
N LEU A 506 11.08 6.76 -19.65
CA LEU A 506 10.36 5.55 -19.28
C LEU A 506 9.35 5.22 -20.37
N LEU A 507 9.05 3.95 -20.53
CA LEU A 507 8.08 3.47 -21.49
C LEU A 507 6.94 2.76 -20.76
N PHE A 508 5.70 3.09 -21.11
CA PHE A 508 4.50 2.50 -20.51
C PHE A 508 3.56 1.98 -21.58
N TYR A 509 2.85 0.90 -21.26
CA TYR A 509 1.64 0.45 -21.93
C TYR A 509 0.48 0.45 -20.94
N GLY A 510 -0.43 1.41 -21.08
CA GLY A 510 -1.39 1.67 -20.02
C GLY A 510 -0.69 1.97 -18.68
N PRO A 511 -0.99 1.23 -17.59
CA PRO A 511 -0.30 1.39 -16.32
C PRO A 511 1.03 0.64 -16.25
N LEU A 512 1.31 -0.29 -17.17
CA LEU A 512 2.47 -1.17 -17.14
C LEU A 512 3.73 -0.47 -17.62
N GLN A 513 4.75 -0.44 -16.79
CA GLN A 513 6.08 0.01 -17.18
C GLN A 513 6.80 -1.12 -17.94
N LEU A 514 7.42 -0.76 -19.06
CA LEU A 514 8.15 -1.70 -19.90
C LEU A 514 9.63 -1.68 -19.58
N CYS A 515 10.27 -2.84 -19.72
CA CYS A 515 11.68 -3.05 -19.48
C CYS A 515 12.29 -3.96 -20.56
N SER A 516 13.61 -3.92 -20.66
CA SER A 516 14.38 -4.91 -21.40
C SER A 516 15.12 -5.83 -20.44
N ASP A 517 15.13 -7.11 -20.74
CA ASP A 517 15.95 -8.14 -20.10
C ASP A 517 17.12 -8.57 -21.00
N SER A 518 17.39 -7.82 -22.07
CA SER A 518 18.53 -8.02 -22.95
C SER A 518 19.85 -7.64 -22.27
N ASP A 519 20.90 -8.41 -22.50
CA ASP A 519 22.27 -8.08 -22.09
C ASP A 519 22.82 -6.82 -22.80
N SER A 520 22.19 -6.42 -23.88
CA SER A 520 22.57 -5.23 -24.67
C SER A 520 21.74 -4.03 -24.23
N HIS A 521 22.40 -2.89 -24.01
CA HIS A 521 21.72 -1.62 -23.74
C HIS A 521 20.87 -1.19 -24.94
N ILE A 522 19.56 -1.02 -24.72
CA ILE A 522 18.61 -0.63 -25.77
C ILE A 522 18.48 0.88 -25.82
N LEU A 523 18.56 1.43 -27.03
CA LEU A 523 18.27 2.82 -27.35
C LEU A 523 16.95 2.88 -28.14
N LEU A 524 16.04 3.76 -27.72
CA LEU A 524 14.73 3.91 -28.36
C LEU A 524 14.71 5.07 -29.37
N GLN A 525 13.91 4.93 -30.42
CA GLN A 525 13.51 6.03 -31.30
C GLN A 525 12.33 6.79 -30.70
N ASN A 526 12.12 8.06 -31.10
CA ASN A 526 11.10 8.93 -30.50
C ASN A 526 9.66 8.41 -30.66
N ASP A 527 9.40 7.60 -31.66
CA ASP A 527 8.09 7.15 -32.13
C ASP A 527 7.98 5.61 -32.17
N THR A 528 8.86 4.91 -31.44
CA THR A 528 8.77 3.46 -31.31
C THR A 528 7.40 3.06 -30.78
N LYS A 529 6.58 2.45 -31.63
CA LYS A 529 5.29 1.86 -31.26
C LYS A 529 5.51 0.40 -30.93
N LEU A 530 4.93 -0.02 -29.83
CA LEU A 530 5.01 -1.39 -29.35
C LEU A 530 3.60 -1.95 -29.15
N ALA A 531 3.40 -3.17 -29.57
CA ALA A 531 2.15 -3.89 -29.37
C ALA A 531 2.39 -5.14 -28.51
N PRO A 532 1.47 -5.44 -27.55
CA PRO A 532 1.56 -6.65 -26.76
C PRO A 532 1.29 -7.88 -27.62
N GLN A 533 2.04 -8.97 -27.34
CA GLN A 533 1.83 -10.28 -27.93
C GLN A 533 1.35 -11.27 -26.87
N SER A 534 0.90 -12.43 -27.32
CA SER A 534 0.39 -13.49 -26.44
C SER A 534 1.43 -14.09 -25.49
N ASP A 535 2.70 -13.88 -25.75
CA ASP A 535 3.84 -14.32 -24.93
C ASP A 535 4.19 -13.35 -23.79
N GLY A 536 3.48 -12.20 -23.69
CA GLY A 536 3.73 -11.17 -22.68
C GLY A 536 4.82 -10.18 -23.04
N TYR A 537 5.42 -10.30 -24.25
CA TYR A 537 6.36 -9.33 -24.79
C TYR A 537 5.68 -8.27 -25.64
N PHE A 538 6.39 -7.17 -25.81
CA PHE A 538 6.00 -6.03 -26.65
C PHE A 538 7.03 -5.90 -27.78
N TYR A 539 6.55 -5.98 -29.02
CA TYR A 539 7.39 -5.92 -30.19
C TYR A 539 7.16 -4.63 -30.97
N SER A 540 8.21 -4.12 -31.57
CA SER A 540 8.15 -2.99 -32.48
C SER A 540 8.09 -3.51 -33.93
N ASP A 541 7.20 -2.93 -34.73
CA ASP A 541 7.09 -3.28 -36.16
C ASP A 541 8.33 -2.86 -36.97
N ASP A 542 9.08 -1.87 -36.52
CA ASP A 542 10.19 -1.23 -37.25
C ASP A 542 11.58 -1.52 -36.65
N SER A 543 11.69 -2.32 -35.62
CA SER A 543 12.97 -2.58 -34.94
C SER A 543 12.99 -3.95 -34.24
N ASP A 544 14.20 -4.50 -34.06
CA ASP A 544 14.44 -5.72 -33.29
C ASP A 544 14.30 -5.47 -31.77
N VAL A 545 13.52 -4.46 -31.36
CA VAL A 545 13.30 -4.12 -29.95
C VAL A 545 12.21 -5.00 -29.38
N HIS A 546 12.59 -5.81 -28.41
CA HIS A 546 11.70 -6.67 -27.64
C HIS A 546 11.71 -6.18 -26.19
N LEU A 547 10.56 -5.77 -25.69
CA LEU A 547 10.38 -5.34 -24.29
C LEU A 547 9.34 -6.22 -23.61
N LYS A 548 9.38 -6.25 -22.29
CA LYS A 548 8.36 -6.88 -21.46
C LYS A 548 7.92 -5.93 -20.35
N SER A 549 6.81 -6.22 -19.70
CA SER A 549 6.43 -5.50 -18.51
C SER A 549 7.32 -5.88 -17.30
N ILE A 550 7.64 -4.92 -16.43
CA ILE A 550 8.23 -5.24 -15.12
C ILE A 550 7.22 -5.93 -14.20
N TYR A 551 5.93 -5.75 -14.47
CA TYR A 551 4.86 -6.54 -13.86
C TYR A 551 4.88 -7.96 -14.40
N HIS A 552 5.06 -8.93 -13.52
CA HIS A 552 5.03 -10.34 -13.86
C HIS A 552 3.78 -10.99 -13.28
N LEU A 553 3.12 -11.81 -14.08
CA LEU A 553 2.19 -12.80 -13.56
C LEU A 553 2.95 -13.75 -12.62
N MET A 554 2.29 -14.26 -11.58
CA MET A 554 2.88 -15.26 -10.69
C MET A 554 3.06 -16.59 -11.45
N ASN A 555 4.03 -16.60 -12.36
CA ASN A 555 4.39 -17.74 -13.19
C ASN A 555 5.78 -18.27 -12.79
N PRO A 556 5.89 -19.53 -12.39
CA PRO A 556 7.16 -20.15 -11.99
C PRO A 556 8.30 -19.98 -12.99
N HIS A 557 8.03 -19.99 -14.28
CA HIS A 557 9.05 -19.93 -15.34
C HIS A 557 9.66 -18.52 -15.53
N ILE A 558 8.98 -17.45 -15.13
CA ILE A 558 9.45 -16.08 -15.32
C ILE A 558 10.36 -15.64 -14.16
N TRP A 559 10.24 -16.25 -12.99
CA TRP A 559 10.97 -15.89 -11.77
C TRP A 559 12.39 -16.45 -11.66
N GLU A 560 12.77 -17.37 -12.53
CA GLU A 560 14.15 -17.90 -12.56
C GLU A 560 15.17 -16.84 -12.98
N SER A 561 14.73 -15.76 -13.60
CA SER A 561 15.55 -14.63 -14.02
C SER A 561 15.78 -13.56 -12.93
N GLY A 562 15.49 -13.82 -11.66
CA GLY A 562 15.74 -12.88 -10.54
C GLY A 562 17.20 -12.40 -10.39
N LYS A 563 18.09 -12.89 -11.21
CA LYS A 563 19.50 -12.46 -11.35
C LYS A 563 19.73 -11.54 -12.55
N THR A 564 18.80 -11.45 -13.49
CA THR A 564 18.97 -10.64 -14.69
C THR A 564 18.55 -9.20 -14.38
N PRO A 565 19.44 -8.21 -14.53
CA PRO A 565 19.06 -6.82 -14.39
C PRO A 565 18.07 -6.43 -15.50
N PHE A 566 17.07 -5.58 -15.16
CA PHE A 566 16.10 -5.05 -16.12
C PHE A 566 16.44 -3.60 -16.44
N GLN A 567 16.69 -3.31 -17.73
CA GLN A 567 16.79 -1.92 -18.16
C GLN A 567 15.40 -1.29 -18.17
N ILE A 568 15.18 -0.25 -17.36
CA ILE A 568 13.92 0.53 -17.31
C ILE A 568 14.11 1.99 -17.72
N LEU A 569 15.34 2.50 -17.69
CA LEU A 569 15.69 3.83 -18.21
C LEU A 569 16.27 3.69 -19.61
N PHE A 570 15.63 4.35 -20.56
CA PHE A 570 15.99 4.29 -21.98
C PHE A 570 16.50 5.65 -22.45
N SER A 571 17.64 5.67 -23.11
CA SER A 571 18.16 6.88 -23.79
C SER A 571 17.63 6.95 -25.22
N LYS A 572 17.43 8.17 -25.72
CA LYS A 572 17.08 8.41 -27.12
C LYS A 572 18.25 8.12 -28.04
N LYS A 573 17.98 7.44 -29.13
CA LYS A 573 18.95 7.30 -30.22
C LYS A 573 19.18 8.69 -30.83
N LYS A 574 20.41 9.20 -30.76
CA LYS A 574 20.76 10.47 -31.43
C LYS A 574 20.65 10.25 -32.94
N ILE A 575 19.75 10.97 -33.59
CA ILE A 575 19.75 11.04 -35.07
C ILE A 575 21.04 11.76 -35.42
N ARG A 576 21.97 11.07 -36.09
CA ARG A 576 23.10 11.77 -36.74
C ARG A 576 22.49 12.71 -37.78
N GLN A 577 22.61 14.00 -37.57
CA GLN A 577 22.43 14.96 -38.64
C GLN A 577 23.58 14.70 -39.62
N GLU A 578 23.27 14.07 -40.77
CA GLU A 578 24.15 14.02 -41.92
C GLU A 578 24.26 15.42 -42.53
#